data_aa24f5a39bf607cf918128e16fd3f885
#
_entry.id   aa24f5a39bf607cf918128e16fd3f885
#
_cell.length_a   1.000
_cell.length_b   1.000
_cell.length_c   1.000
_cell.angle_alpha   90.00
_cell.angle_beta   90.00
_cell.angle_gamma   90.00
#
_symmetry.space_group_name_H-M   'P 1'
#
loop_
_entity.id
_entity.type
_entity.pdbx_description
1 polymer ?
#
loop_
_entity_poly.entity_id
_entity_poly.type
_entity_poly.pdbx_seq_one_letter_code
_entity_poly.pdbx_strand_id
1 'polypeptide(L)'
;AKAEMDKFPLLNWWMRNICCLFLDRNDLRSGVEMIKKGAEQIKNGYSMVICPEGTRNQKAEMLPFKEGSLKMAEKAGCPVVPVTLIGTDNMLEARPGFDIRSGNITVIYGKPFYMKDLPKEQRKHAGAYVQQIIADTMKQETGN
;
A
#
# COMPACT_ATOMS: atom_id res chain seq x y z
N ALA A 1 7.13 1.12 6.18
CA ALA A 1 8.48 0.95 5.61
C ALA A 1 9.17 -0.29 6.19
N LYS A 2 10.30 -0.71 5.62
CA LYS A 2 11.13 -1.79 6.19
C LYS A 2 11.90 -1.27 7.41
N ALA A 3 12.08 -2.10 8.45
CA ALA A 3 12.81 -1.74 9.66
C ALA A 3 14.28 -1.36 9.39
N GLU A 4 14.91 -1.98 8.35
CA GLU A 4 16.30 -1.66 7.99
C GLU A 4 16.49 -0.21 7.53
N MET A 5 15.46 0.44 7.02
CA MET A 5 15.53 1.85 6.60
C MET A 5 15.68 2.81 7.80
N ASP A 6 15.33 2.36 9.00
CA ASP A 6 15.51 3.11 10.24
C ASP A 6 17.00 3.30 10.60
N LYS A 7 17.89 2.50 10.02
CA LYS A 7 19.35 2.57 10.23
C LYS A 7 20.05 3.70 9.47
N PHE A 8 19.37 4.35 8.52
CA PHE A 8 19.94 5.45 7.74
C PHE A 8 19.56 6.79 8.37
N PRO A 9 20.48 7.52 9.05
CA PRO A 9 20.12 8.63 9.92
C PRO A 9 19.30 9.75 9.26
N LEU A 10 19.71 10.20 8.07
CA LEU A 10 19.02 11.28 7.36
C LEU A 10 17.64 10.82 6.85
N LEU A 11 17.57 9.61 6.28
CA LEU A 11 16.35 9.03 5.77
C LEU A 11 15.37 8.72 6.90
N ASN A 12 15.86 8.15 8.01
CA ASN A 12 15.08 7.88 9.21
C ASN A 12 14.46 9.16 9.77
N TRP A 13 15.28 10.22 9.94
CA TRP A 13 14.77 11.50 10.43
C TRP A 13 13.61 12.02 9.56
N TRP A 14 13.78 12.01 8.24
CA TRP A 14 12.74 12.42 7.30
C TRP A 14 11.49 11.53 7.37
N MET A 15 11.66 10.21 7.35
CA MET A 15 10.57 9.24 7.41
C MET A 15 9.76 9.34 8.72
N ARG A 16 10.42 9.61 9.85
CA ARG A 16 9.73 9.82 11.12
C ARG A 16 8.91 11.11 11.13
N ASN A 17 9.41 12.19 10.50
CA ASN A 17 8.67 13.45 10.38
C ASN A 17 7.42 13.35 9.51
N ILE A 18 7.39 12.44 8.53
CA ILE A 18 6.18 12.13 7.75
C ILE A 18 5.36 10.97 8.35
N CYS A 19 5.60 10.65 9.62
CA CYS A 19 4.86 9.63 10.37
C CYS A 19 4.91 8.21 9.75
N CYS A 20 5.99 7.86 9.02
CA CYS A 20 6.19 6.51 8.51
C CYS A 20 6.30 5.49 9.64
N LEU A 21 5.61 4.36 9.48
CA LEU A 21 5.73 3.21 10.36
C LEU A 21 6.76 2.22 9.80
N PHE A 22 7.61 1.71 10.68
CA PHE A 22 8.62 0.71 10.34
C PHE A 22 8.14 -0.67 10.76
N LEU A 23 8.31 -1.66 9.89
CA LEU A 23 7.88 -3.04 10.08
C LEU A 23 9.09 -3.97 9.97
N ASP A 24 9.34 -4.73 11.03
CA ASP A 24 10.13 -5.95 10.94
C ASP A 24 9.24 -7.08 10.46
N ARG A 25 9.54 -7.61 9.27
CA ARG A 25 8.73 -8.66 8.63
C ARG A 25 8.93 -10.04 9.25
N ASN A 26 10.01 -10.21 10.01
CA ASN A 26 10.35 -11.47 10.68
C ASN A 26 9.71 -11.56 12.09
N ASP A 27 9.11 -10.47 12.57
CA ASP A 27 8.45 -10.42 13.87
C ASP A 27 6.95 -10.15 13.74
N LEU A 28 6.14 -11.16 14.04
CA LEU A 28 4.67 -11.05 14.04
C LEU A 28 4.15 -10.01 15.04
N ARG A 29 4.84 -9.81 16.17
CA ARG A 29 4.46 -8.82 17.18
C ARG A 29 4.63 -7.41 16.64
N SER A 30 5.72 -7.17 15.89
CA SER A 30 5.96 -5.91 15.17
C SER A 30 4.82 -5.55 14.23
N GLY A 31 4.26 -6.55 13.52
CA GLY A 31 3.10 -6.37 12.65
C GLY A 31 1.84 -5.90 13.39
N VAL A 32 1.54 -6.51 14.53
CA VAL A 32 0.39 -6.14 15.37
C VAL A 32 0.55 -4.74 15.96
N GLU A 33 1.77 -4.42 16.42
CA GLU A 33 2.08 -3.10 16.98
C GLU A 33 1.98 -2.01 15.90
N MET A 34 2.48 -2.28 14.70
CA MET A 34 2.36 -1.37 13.55
C MET A 34 0.88 -1.07 13.22
N ILE A 35 0.01 -2.09 13.23
CA ILE A 35 -1.44 -1.89 13.00
C ILE A 35 -2.05 -1.01 14.10
N LYS A 36 -1.66 -1.18 15.37
CA LYS A 36 -2.15 -0.34 16.47
C LYS A 36 -1.71 1.10 16.29
N LYS A 37 -0.41 1.34 16.12
CA LYS A 37 0.16 2.69 15.93
C LYS A 37 -0.43 3.39 14.71
N GLY A 38 -0.59 2.67 13.58
CA GLY A 38 -1.19 3.25 12.39
C GLY A 38 -2.66 3.61 12.56
N ALA A 39 -3.44 2.77 13.27
CA ALA A 39 -4.82 3.09 13.57
C ALA A 39 -4.93 4.34 14.50
N GLU A 40 -4.01 4.52 15.43
CA GLU A 40 -3.94 5.73 16.27
C GLU A 40 -3.59 6.97 15.45
N GLN A 41 -2.59 6.89 14.57
CA GLN A 41 -2.24 7.99 13.67
C GLN A 41 -3.43 8.40 12.79
N ILE A 42 -4.15 7.43 12.22
CA ILE A 42 -5.36 7.71 11.42
C ILE A 42 -6.42 8.42 12.27
N LYS A 43 -6.67 7.98 13.49
CA LYS A 43 -7.61 8.64 14.42
C LYS A 43 -7.18 10.06 14.79
N ASN A 44 -5.89 10.34 14.77
CA ASN A 44 -5.33 11.67 14.99
C ASN A 44 -5.32 12.55 13.71
N GLY A 45 -5.98 12.09 12.62
CA GLY A 45 -6.16 12.88 11.40
C GLY A 45 -5.08 12.66 10.33
N TYR A 46 -4.16 11.71 10.50
CA TYR A 46 -3.17 11.40 9.47
C TYR A 46 -3.73 10.43 8.43
N SER A 47 -3.42 10.69 7.15
CA SER A 47 -3.66 9.72 6.08
C SER A 47 -2.50 8.73 5.98
N MET A 48 -2.82 7.44 5.69
CA MET A 48 -1.83 6.39 5.57
C MET A 48 -1.83 5.79 4.17
N VAL A 49 -0.66 5.74 3.55
CA VAL A 49 -0.46 5.02 2.27
C VAL A 49 0.08 3.63 2.56
N ILE A 50 -0.56 2.63 1.99
CA ILE A 50 -0.20 1.22 2.15
C ILE A 50 0.02 0.59 0.78
N CYS A 51 1.18 -0.09 0.60
CA CYS A 51 1.46 -0.93 -0.55
C CYS A 51 1.15 -2.39 -0.16
N PRO A 52 -0.02 -2.94 -0.55
CA PRO A 52 -0.51 -4.20 0.01
C PRO A 52 0.25 -5.44 -0.48
N GLU A 53 0.98 -5.38 -1.57
CA GLU A 53 1.91 -6.44 -2.00
C GLU A 53 3.03 -6.66 -0.97
N GLY A 54 3.37 -5.61 -0.24
CA GLY A 54 4.38 -5.65 0.83
C GLY A 54 5.81 -5.84 0.35
N THR A 55 6.07 -5.88 -0.93
CA THR A 55 7.40 -5.94 -1.55
C THR A 55 7.42 -5.21 -2.88
N ARG A 56 8.63 -4.91 -3.38
CA ARG A 56 8.79 -4.42 -4.74
C ARG A 56 8.45 -5.55 -5.71
N ASN A 57 7.64 -5.24 -6.71
CA ASN A 57 7.29 -6.17 -7.78
C ASN A 57 8.11 -5.82 -9.03
N GLN A 58 8.79 -6.82 -9.59
CA GLN A 58 9.54 -6.72 -10.84
C GLN A 58 8.87 -7.47 -11.99
N LYS A 59 7.64 -7.94 -11.77
CA LYS A 59 6.83 -8.65 -12.75
C LYS A 59 5.75 -7.75 -13.30
N ALA A 60 5.27 -8.07 -14.51
CA ALA A 60 4.14 -7.36 -15.13
C ALA A 60 2.82 -7.57 -14.37
N GLU A 61 2.67 -8.71 -13.70
CA GLU A 61 1.45 -9.04 -12.95
C GLU A 61 1.57 -8.60 -11.49
N MET A 62 0.48 -8.09 -10.92
CA MET A 62 0.41 -7.75 -9.50
C MET A 62 0.60 -9.00 -8.63
N LEU A 63 1.40 -8.85 -7.56
CA LEU A 63 1.51 -9.87 -6.54
C LEU A 63 0.24 -9.91 -5.67
N PRO A 64 -0.08 -11.08 -5.08
CA PRO A 64 -1.22 -11.17 -4.18
C PRO A 64 -1.16 -10.16 -3.04
N PHE A 65 -2.27 -9.46 -2.79
CA PHE A 65 -2.36 -8.50 -1.70
C PHE A 65 -2.47 -9.22 -0.35
N LYS A 66 -1.70 -8.75 0.61
CA LYS A 66 -1.70 -9.32 1.97
C LYS A 66 -3.00 -8.96 2.68
N GLU A 67 -3.74 -9.96 3.15
CA GLU A 67 -5.03 -9.79 3.84
C GLU A 67 -4.93 -8.92 5.11
N GLY A 68 -3.78 -8.90 5.74
CA GLY A 68 -3.53 -8.04 6.91
C GLY A 68 -3.37 -6.55 6.59
N SER A 69 -3.21 -6.15 5.32
CA SER A 69 -2.90 -4.77 4.93
C SER A 69 -3.99 -3.77 5.29
N LEU A 70 -5.26 -4.19 5.26
CA LEU A 70 -6.42 -3.33 5.54
C LEU A 70 -6.89 -3.34 7.00
N LYS A 71 -6.32 -4.18 7.86
CA LYS A 71 -6.69 -4.26 9.28
C LYS A 71 -6.48 -2.94 10.03
N MET A 72 -5.56 -2.12 9.58
CA MET A 72 -5.33 -0.79 10.14
C MET A 72 -6.54 0.13 9.91
N ALA A 73 -7.06 0.14 8.68
CA ALA A 73 -8.25 0.91 8.31
C ALA A 73 -9.52 0.38 9.02
N GLU A 74 -9.67 -0.94 9.10
CA GLU A 74 -10.76 -1.57 9.85
C GLU A 74 -10.74 -1.14 11.31
N LYS A 75 -9.58 -1.20 11.97
CA LYS A 75 -9.41 -0.82 13.37
C LYS A 75 -9.60 0.69 13.62
N ALA A 76 -9.21 1.52 12.67
CA ALA A 76 -9.39 2.96 12.75
C ALA A 76 -10.83 3.39 12.43
N GLY A 77 -11.59 2.57 11.69
CA GLY A 77 -12.92 2.91 11.19
C GLY A 77 -12.91 3.98 10.10
N CYS A 78 -11.81 4.12 9.36
CA CYS A 78 -11.64 5.12 8.31
C CYS A 78 -11.99 4.54 6.93
N PRO A 79 -12.28 5.39 5.92
CA PRO A 79 -12.46 4.95 4.55
C PRO A 79 -11.15 4.45 3.95
N VAL A 80 -11.26 3.47 3.05
CA VAL A 80 -10.18 2.98 2.20
C VAL A 80 -10.41 3.52 0.80
N VAL A 81 -9.37 4.11 0.20
CA VAL A 81 -9.38 4.60 -1.18
C VAL A 81 -8.40 3.72 -1.98
N PRO A 82 -8.89 2.89 -2.90
CA PRO A 82 -8.01 2.19 -3.84
C PRO A 82 -7.29 3.21 -4.72
N VAL A 83 -5.97 3.07 -4.88
CA VAL A 83 -5.18 3.95 -5.76
C VAL A 83 -4.45 3.08 -6.77
N THR A 84 -4.75 3.29 -8.05
CA THR A 84 -4.10 2.60 -9.16
C THR A 84 -3.01 3.49 -9.74
N LEU A 85 -1.81 2.93 -9.88
CA LEU A 85 -0.66 3.59 -10.51
C LEU A 85 -0.30 2.85 -11.79
N ILE A 86 -0.25 3.57 -12.91
CA ILE A 86 0.07 3.00 -14.23
C ILE A 86 1.30 3.72 -14.79
N GLY A 87 2.25 2.94 -15.35
CA GLY A 87 3.44 3.47 -16.02
C GLY A 87 4.66 3.65 -15.11
N THR A 88 4.58 3.29 -13.83
CA THR A 88 5.72 3.41 -12.89
C THR A 88 6.85 2.43 -13.21
N ASP A 89 6.54 1.25 -13.72
CA ASP A 89 7.46 0.20 -14.12
C ASP A 89 8.42 0.67 -15.22
N ASN A 90 7.92 1.44 -16.17
CA ASN A 90 8.69 1.96 -17.30
C ASN A 90 9.79 2.96 -16.88
N MET A 91 9.70 3.51 -15.67
CA MET A 91 10.64 4.53 -15.18
C MET A 91 11.90 3.91 -14.58
N LEU A 92 11.80 2.74 -13.94
CA LEU A 92 12.91 2.12 -13.23
C LEU A 92 12.97 0.59 -13.40
N GLU A 93 11.89 -0.13 -13.11
CA GLU A 93 11.90 -1.59 -12.96
C GLU A 93 12.06 -2.34 -14.29
N ALA A 94 11.59 -1.79 -15.40
CA ALA A 94 11.70 -2.42 -16.72
C ALA A 94 13.10 -2.36 -17.32
N ARG A 95 14.10 -1.83 -16.60
CA ARG A 95 15.44 -1.56 -17.14
C ARG A 95 16.55 -2.11 -16.24
N PRO A 96 17.66 -2.60 -16.82
CA PRO A 96 18.82 -3.00 -16.04
C PRO A 96 19.55 -1.76 -15.48
N GLY A 97 19.92 -1.82 -14.20
CA GLY A 97 20.66 -0.75 -13.52
C GLY A 97 19.76 0.37 -12.97
N PHE A 98 20.34 1.52 -12.67
CA PHE A 98 19.66 2.72 -12.17
C PHE A 98 19.38 3.74 -13.30
N ASP A 99 18.94 3.27 -14.48
CA ASP A 99 18.60 4.15 -15.61
C ASP A 99 17.18 4.71 -15.41
N ILE A 100 17.09 5.79 -14.63
CA ILE A 100 15.83 6.50 -14.39
C ILE A 100 15.55 7.43 -15.55
N ARG A 101 14.40 7.28 -16.23
CA ARG A 101 13.98 8.17 -17.32
C ARG A 101 12.65 8.84 -17.00
N SER A 102 12.42 9.95 -17.68
CA SER A 102 11.11 10.60 -17.68
C SER A 102 10.07 9.68 -18.31
N GLY A 103 8.86 9.69 -17.74
CA GLY A 103 7.72 8.92 -18.22
C GLY A 103 6.43 9.52 -17.72
N ASN A 104 5.32 9.09 -18.31
CA ASN A 104 4.00 9.47 -17.86
C ASN A 104 3.51 8.45 -16.82
N ILE A 105 3.07 8.96 -15.67
CA ILE A 105 2.42 8.15 -14.64
C ILE A 105 0.97 8.60 -14.55
N THR A 106 0.05 7.64 -14.67
CA THR A 106 -1.37 7.87 -14.41
C THR A 106 -1.70 7.40 -13.00
N VAL A 107 -2.34 8.29 -12.23
CA VAL A 107 -2.79 8.01 -10.86
C VAL A 107 -4.30 8.09 -10.84
N ILE A 108 -4.97 6.98 -10.49
CA ILE A 108 -6.42 6.91 -10.46
C ILE A 108 -6.87 6.62 -9.04
N TYR A 109 -7.71 7.50 -8.50
CA TYR A 109 -8.34 7.32 -7.20
C TYR A 109 -9.69 6.65 -7.39
N GLY A 110 -9.84 5.44 -6.87
CA GLY A 110 -11.09 4.71 -6.88
C GLY A 110 -12.11 5.25 -5.86
N LYS A 111 -13.32 4.73 -5.90
CA LYS A 111 -14.38 5.10 -4.97
C LYS A 111 -14.02 4.70 -3.54
N PRO A 112 -14.10 5.61 -2.56
CA PRO A 112 -13.89 5.28 -1.16
C PRO A 112 -14.93 4.28 -0.65
N PHE A 113 -14.51 3.36 0.23
CA PHE A 113 -15.41 2.45 0.91
C PHE A 113 -14.97 2.23 2.38
N TYR A 114 -15.88 1.78 3.23
CA TYR A 114 -15.55 1.41 4.61
C TYR A 114 -15.55 -0.11 4.76
N MET A 115 -14.61 -0.63 5.53
CA MET A 115 -14.53 -2.07 5.81
C MET A 115 -15.80 -2.63 6.46
N LYS A 116 -16.48 -1.83 7.30
CA LYS A 116 -17.75 -2.21 7.96
C LYS A 116 -18.91 -2.43 6.98
N ASP A 117 -18.88 -1.74 5.82
CA ASP A 117 -19.96 -1.77 4.82
C ASP A 117 -19.81 -2.96 3.85
N LEU A 118 -18.66 -3.65 3.88
CA LEU A 118 -18.44 -4.82 3.08
C LEU A 118 -19.16 -6.06 3.63
N PRO A 119 -19.72 -6.93 2.76
CA PRO A 119 -20.18 -8.25 3.16
C PRO A 119 -19.09 -9.03 3.91
N LYS A 120 -19.51 -9.91 4.82
CA LYS A 120 -18.59 -10.65 5.70
C LYS A 120 -17.48 -11.40 4.94
N GLU A 121 -17.83 -12.00 3.81
CA GLU A 121 -16.86 -12.73 2.97
C GLU A 121 -15.84 -11.79 2.33
N GLN A 122 -16.28 -10.66 1.76
CA GLN A 122 -15.36 -9.68 1.18
C GLN A 122 -14.46 -9.03 2.24
N ARG A 123 -14.98 -8.80 3.44
CA ARG A 123 -14.19 -8.28 4.57
C ARG A 123 -13.12 -9.26 5.03
N LYS A 124 -13.41 -10.56 4.98
CA LYS A 124 -12.46 -11.62 5.30
C LYS A 124 -11.30 -11.67 4.28
N HIS A 125 -11.61 -11.39 3.01
CA HIS A 125 -10.66 -11.37 1.88
C HIS A 125 -10.49 -9.96 1.31
N ALA A 126 -10.35 -8.97 2.19
CA ALA A 126 -10.32 -7.56 1.80
C ALA A 126 -9.11 -7.20 0.93
N GLY A 127 -7.98 -7.89 1.10
CA GLY A 127 -6.82 -7.75 0.23
C GLY A 127 -7.17 -8.12 -1.22
N ALA A 128 -7.74 -9.31 -1.43
CA ALA A 128 -8.17 -9.76 -2.76
C ALA A 128 -9.27 -8.86 -3.35
N TYR A 129 -10.19 -8.37 -2.53
CA TYR A 129 -11.23 -7.44 -2.97
C TYR A 129 -10.64 -6.14 -3.54
N VAL A 130 -9.70 -5.50 -2.84
CA VAL A 130 -9.04 -4.28 -3.32
C VAL A 130 -8.16 -4.58 -4.53
N GLN A 131 -7.48 -5.71 -4.55
CA GLN A 131 -6.68 -6.14 -5.70
C GLN A 131 -7.54 -6.23 -6.97
N GLN A 132 -8.74 -6.80 -6.87
CA GLN A 132 -9.66 -6.88 -8.00
C GLN A 132 -10.09 -5.50 -8.50
N ILE A 133 -10.44 -4.56 -7.60
CA ILE A 133 -10.79 -3.18 -7.97
C ILE A 133 -9.64 -2.52 -8.76
N ILE A 134 -8.41 -2.66 -8.28
CA ILE A 134 -7.24 -2.08 -8.93
C ILE A 134 -6.98 -2.75 -10.29
N ALA A 135 -7.10 -4.08 -10.37
CA ALA A 135 -6.93 -4.82 -11.61
C ALA A 135 -7.95 -4.42 -12.67
N ASP A 136 -9.21 -4.28 -12.29
CA ASP A 136 -10.29 -3.87 -13.19
C ASP A 136 -10.07 -2.44 -13.69
N THR A 137 -9.64 -1.53 -12.80
CA THR A 137 -9.28 -0.16 -13.17
C THR A 137 -8.11 -0.13 -14.14
N MET A 138 -7.07 -0.94 -13.91
CA MET A 138 -5.93 -1.04 -14.85
C MET A 138 -6.38 -1.52 -16.23
N LYS A 139 -7.21 -2.56 -16.30
CA LYS A 139 -7.73 -3.07 -17.58
C LYS A 139 -8.54 -2.02 -18.34
N GLN A 140 -9.39 -1.28 -17.64
CA GLN A 140 -10.20 -0.22 -18.26
C GLN A 140 -9.34 0.89 -18.87
N GLU A 141 -8.26 1.26 -18.21
CA GLU A 141 -7.38 2.37 -18.65
C GLU A 141 -6.34 1.93 -19.69
N THR A 142 -5.90 0.66 -19.66
CA THR A 142 -4.90 0.16 -20.62
C THR A 142 -5.51 -0.48 -21.86
N GLY A 143 -6.82 -0.72 -21.90
CA GLY A 143 -7.53 -1.31 -23.04
C GLY A 143 -7.24 -2.80 -23.26
N ASN A 144 -6.70 -3.48 -22.25
CA ASN A 144 -6.36 -4.92 -22.28
C ASN A 144 -7.24 -5.71 -21.32
#